data_861a6e03db39c979741908536310af63
#
_entry.id   861a6e03db39c979741908536310af63
#
_cell.length_a   1.000
_cell.length_b   1.000
_cell.length_c   1.000
_cell.angle_alpha   90.00
_cell.angle_beta   90.00
_cell.angle_gamma   90.00
#
_symmetry.space_group_name_H-M   'P 1'
#
loop_
_entity.id
_entity.type
_entity.pdbx_description
1 polymer ?
#
loop_
_entity_poly.entity_id
_entity_poly.type
_entity_poly.pdbx_seq_one_letter_code
_entity_poly.pdbx_strand_id
1 'polypeptide(L)'
;ATRPVYYESRVIQLDLDTDIVRQLDTEFDALLDAGATDEQVMRAQKDVSRLEQVLSNDATIDSLVRDIIEHYEENRADHLTGKAMIVALTREVGIKIYKKILELRPEWTEKVKVVMTASNKDPEEWHDIIGTDADKKELARKFKDNDDPMKIAIVRDMWLTGFDVPSLATMYVFKAMSGHNLMQAIARVNRVFPGKEGGLIIDYIGIAQALKQAMNDYT
;
A
#
# COMPACT_ATOMS: atom_id res chain seq x y z
N ALA A 1 7.11 15.93 15.94
CA ALA A 1 6.46 16.82 15.00
C ALA A 1 5.95 16.02 13.78
N THR A 2 4.75 16.33 13.34
CA THR A 2 4.10 15.67 12.20
C THR A 2 3.55 16.70 11.24
N ARG A 3 3.37 16.27 9.98
CA ARG A 3 2.68 17.03 8.94
C ARG A 3 1.28 16.47 8.73
N PRO A 4 0.33 17.27 8.21
CA PRO A 4 -0.99 16.78 7.86
C PRO A 4 -0.93 15.67 6.82
N VAL A 5 -1.96 14.82 6.81
CA VAL A 5 -2.13 13.78 5.80
C VAL A 5 -3.37 14.12 4.98
N TYR A 6 -3.19 14.19 3.67
CA TYR A 6 -4.24 14.40 2.69
C TYR A 6 -4.70 13.05 2.15
N TYR A 7 -5.95 12.99 1.77
CA TYR A 7 -6.60 11.77 1.30
C TYR A 7 -7.22 12.00 -0.07
N GLU A 8 -6.98 11.07 -1.00
CA GLU A 8 -7.62 11.04 -2.31
C GLU A 8 -8.21 9.65 -2.57
N SER A 9 -9.50 9.56 -2.87
CA SER A 9 -10.15 8.31 -3.25
C SER A 9 -10.09 8.12 -4.76
N ARG A 10 -9.60 6.96 -5.21
CA ARG A 10 -9.58 6.57 -6.62
C ARG A 10 -10.26 5.21 -6.85
N VAL A 11 -11.11 4.80 -5.92
CA VAL A 11 -11.83 3.51 -5.96
C VAL A 11 -12.61 3.33 -7.28
N ILE A 12 -13.25 4.40 -7.74
CA ILE A 12 -14.06 4.38 -8.95
C ILE A 12 -13.25 4.08 -10.22
N GLN A 13 -11.94 4.34 -10.20
CA GLN A 13 -11.03 4.06 -11.32
C GLN A 13 -10.87 2.56 -11.58
N LEU A 14 -11.17 1.73 -10.59
CA LEU A 14 -11.09 0.28 -10.70
C LEU A 14 -12.40 -0.37 -11.13
N ASP A 15 -13.46 0.42 -11.32
CA ASP A 15 -14.79 -0.05 -11.67
C ASP A 15 -15.34 -1.09 -10.68
N LEU A 16 -14.98 -0.92 -9.40
CA LEU A 16 -15.43 -1.77 -8.30
C LEU A 16 -16.78 -1.29 -7.76
N ASP A 17 -17.57 -2.23 -7.23
CA ASP A 17 -18.75 -1.90 -6.46
C ASP A 17 -18.33 -1.30 -5.11
N THR A 18 -18.38 0.04 -5.01
CA THR A 18 -17.96 0.77 -3.82
C THR A 18 -18.81 0.47 -2.60
N ASP A 19 -20.06 0.07 -2.78
CA ASP A 19 -20.95 -0.26 -1.65
C ASP A 19 -20.52 -1.57 -0.98
N ILE A 20 -20.12 -2.57 -1.78
CA ILE A 20 -19.59 -3.83 -1.25
C ILE A 20 -18.27 -3.58 -0.49
N VAL A 21 -17.38 -2.79 -1.04
CA VAL A 21 -16.09 -2.45 -0.39
C VAL A 21 -16.33 -1.71 0.93
N ARG A 22 -17.21 -0.72 0.96
CA ARG A 22 -17.56 0.02 2.18
C ARG A 22 -18.21 -0.88 3.24
N GLN A 23 -19.10 -1.77 2.81
CA GLN A 23 -19.79 -2.70 3.71
C GLN A 23 -18.78 -3.65 4.36
N LEU A 24 -17.83 -4.18 3.60
CA LEU A 24 -16.77 -5.05 4.12
C LEU A 24 -15.87 -4.31 5.12
N ASP A 25 -15.50 -3.07 4.83
CA ASP A 25 -14.71 -2.22 5.72
C ASP A 25 -15.45 -1.97 7.05
N THR A 26 -16.73 -1.62 6.97
CA THR A 26 -17.59 -1.37 8.14
C THR A 26 -17.76 -2.64 8.98
N GLU A 27 -18.02 -3.78 8.35
CA GLU A 27 -18.16 -5.07 9.04
C GLU A 27 -16.86 -5.49 9.72
N PHE A 28 -15.71 -5.30 9.04
CA PHE A 28 -14.42 -5.65 9.59
C PHE A 28 -14.06 -4.80 10.82
N ASP A 29 -14.32 -3.48 10.76
CA ASP A 29 -14.11 -2.57 11.89
C ASP A 29 -15.02 -2.91 13.08
N ALA A 30 -16.28 -3.22 12.82
CA ALA A 30 -17.24 -3.64 13.84
C ALA A 30 -16.82 -4.94 14.55
N LEU A 31 -16.18 -5.86 13.82
CA LEU A 31 -15.66 -7.12 14.35
C LEU A 31 -14.46 -6.93 15.27
N LEU A 32 -13.58 -5.99 14.93
CA LEU A 32 -12.41 -5.66 15.75
C LEU A 32 -12.80 -4.97 17.06
N ASP A 33 -13.84 -4.13 17.03
CA ASP A 33 -14.26 -3.32 18.18
C ASP A 33 -15.20 -4.03 19.16
N ALA A 34 -15.93 -5.05 18.73
CA ALA A 34 -17.09 -5.57 19.50
C ALA A 34 -16.90 -6.96 20.14
N GLY A 35 -15.73 -7.57 20.07
CA GLY A 35 -15.53 -8.92 20.58
C GLY A 35 -16.41 -9.94 19.85
N ALA A 36 -16.25 -10.04 18.56
CA ALA A 36 -17.05 -10.83 17.65
C ALA A 36 -17.10 -12.32 18.02
N THR A 37 -18.23 -12.98 17.78
CA THR A 37 -18.36 -14.43 17.88
C THR A 37 -17.54 -15.13 16.80
N ASP A 38 -17.16 -16.39 17.03
CA ASP A 38 -16.41 -17.19 16.06
C ASP A 38 -17.12 -17.26 14.70
N GLU A 39 -18.46 -17.34 14.71
CA GLU A 39 -19.29 -17.38 13.52
C GLU A 39 -19.20 -16.06 12.70
N GLN A 40 -19.20 -14.92 13.40
CA GLN A 40 -19.02 -13.60 12.77
C GLN A 40 -17.62 -13.43 12.18
N VAL A 41 -16.59 -13.90 12.88
CA VAL A 41 -15.20 -13.89 12.39
C VAL A 41 -15.07 -14.75 11.13
N MET A 42 -15.65 -15.96 11.12
CA MET A 42 -15.63 -16.83 9.94
C MET A 42 -16.33 -16.20 8.73
N ARG A 43 -17.46 -15.52 8.96
CA ARG A 43 -18.18 -14.80 7.88
C ARG A 43 -17.35 -13.67 7.33
N ALA A 44 -16.72 -12.89 8.18
CA ALA A 44 -15.85 -11.79 7.76
C ALA A 44 -14.64 -12.30 6.96
N GLN A 45 -14.01 -13.38 7.39
CA GLN A 45 -12.91 -14.02 6.65
C GLN A 45 -13.34 -14.48 5.27
N LYS A 46 -14.55 -15.03 5.13
CA LYS A 46 -15.11 -15.45 3.86
C LYS A 46 -15.36 -14.27 2.92
N ASP A 47 -15.89 -13.17 3.46
CA ASP A 47 -16.14 -11.95 2.69
C ASP A 47 -14.84 -11.27 2.26
N VAL A 48 -13.83 -11.24 3.14
CA VAL A 48 -12.47 -10.77 2.81
C VAL A 48 -11.87 -11.63 1.69
N SER A 49 -12.00 -12.96 1.76
CA SER A 49 -11.49 -13.86 0.73
C SER A 49 -12.15 -13.62 -0.64
N ARG A 50 -13.46 -13.33 -0.66
CA ARG A 50 -14.16 -12.94 -1.90
C ARG A 50 -13.62 -11.64 -2.46
N LEU A 51 -13.44 -10.65 -1.60
CA LEU A 51 -12.89 -9.36 -2.02
C LEU A 51 -11.49 -9.54 -2.59
N GLU A 52 -10.63 -10.33 -1.94
CA GLU A 52 -9.30 -10.66 -2.42
C GLU A 52 -9.32 -11.29 -3.81
N GLN A 53 -10.26 -12.21 -4.07
CA GLN A 53 -10.40 -12.82 -5.39
C GLN A 53 -10.78 -11.81 -6.47
N VAL A 54 -11.71 -10.90 -6.17
CA VAL A 54 -12.12 -9.84 -7.10
C VAL A 54 -10.97 -8.87 -7.36
N LEU A 55 -10.28 -8.44 -6.31
CA LEU A 55 -9.20 -7.45 -6.39
C LEU A 55 -7.92 -8.02 -7.01
N SER A 56 -7.71 -9.34 -6.94
CA SER A 56 -6.53 -9.98 -7.53
C SER A 56 -6.69 -10.35 -9.00
N ASN A 57 -7.84 -10.07 -9.59
CA ASN A 57 -8.11 -10.30 -11.02
C ASN A 57 -7.13 -9.48 -11.87
N ASP A 58 -6.63 -10.09 -12.96
CA ASP A 58 -5.63 -9.46 -13.83
C ASP A 58 -6.11 -8.15 -14.44
N ALA A 59 -7.40 -8.05 -14.81
CA ALA A 59 -7.98 -6.81 -15.35
C ALA A 59 -8.00 -5.70 -14.30
N THR A 60 -8.30 -6.02 -13.04
CA THR A 60 -8.27 -5.07 -11.93
C THR A 60 -6.84 -4.60 -11.67
N ILE A 61 -5.89 -5.50 -11.64
CA ILE A 61 -4.47 -5.16 -11.45
C ILE A 61 -3.96 -4.28 -12.60
N ASP A 62 -4.32 -4.58 -13.83
CA ASP A 62 -3.96 -3.74 -14.98
C ASP A 62 -4.48 -2.31 -14.83
N SER A 63 -5.75 -2.16 -14.50
CA SER A 63 -6.36 -0.84 -14.27
C SER A 63 -5.72 -0.09 -13.11
N LEU A 64 -5.46 -0.79 -11.99
CA LEU A 64 -4.78 -0.23 -10.82
C LEU A 64 -3.40 0.30 -11.17
N VAL A 65 -2.60 -0.51 -11.84
CA VAL A 65 -1.21 -0.16 -12.16
C VAL A 65 -1.16 1.01 -13.14
N ARG A 66 -2.03 1.03 -14.15
CA ARG A 66 -2.11 2.17 -15.09
C ARG A 66 -2.47 3.46 -14.37
N ASP A 67 -3.40 3.41 -13.43
CA ASP A 67 -3.79 4.58 -12.65
C ASP A 67 -2.67 5.05 -11.71
N ILE A 68 -2.00 4.14 -11.03
CA ILE A 68 -0.84 4.45 -10.17
C ILE A 68 0.27 5.11 -10.99
N ILE A 69 0.64 4.53 -12.13
CA ILE A 69 1.71 5.06 -12.98
C ILE A 69 1.36 6.48 -13.45
N GLU A 70 0.14 6.67 -13.96
CA GLU A 70 -0.32 7.99 -14.44
C GLU A 70 -0.30 9.02 -13.32
N HIS A 71 -0.87 8.69 -12.16
CA HIS A 71 -0.89 9.60 -11.01
C HIS A 71 0.52 9.92 -10.53
N TYR A 72 1.38 8.91 -10.42
CA TYR A 72 2.76 9.09 -9.98
C TYR A 72 3.55 9.98 -10.95
N GLU A 73 3.51 9.68 -12.24
CA GLU A 73 4.25 10.43 -13.26
C GLU A 73 3.78 11.88 -13.37
N GLU A 74 2.48 12.13 -13.29
CA GLU A 74 1.90 13.47 -13.43
C GLU A 74 2.04 14.33 -12.18
N ASN A 75 2.00 13.72 -10.99
CA ASN A 75 1.83 14.48 -9.74
C ASN A 75 2.90 14.22 -8.68
N ARG A 76 3.60 13.11 -8.70
CA ARG A 76 4.44 12.70 -7.56
C ARG A 76 5.91 12.44 -7.90
N ALA A 77 6.24 12.11 -9.12
CA ALA A 77 7.62 11.80 -9.52
C ALA A 77 8.58 12.95 -9.20
N ASP A 78 8.15 14.18 -9.47
CA ASP A 78 8.93 15.39 -9.24
C ASP A 78 8.60 16.09 -7.92
N HIS A 79 7.70 15.49 -7.10
CA HIS A 79 7.35 16.03 -5.80
C HIS A 79 8.37 15.60 -4.74
N LEU A 80 9.10 16.55 -4.16
CA LEU A 80 10.19 16.30 -3.22
C LEU A 80 11.23 15.35 -3.84
N THR A 81 11.45 14.20 -3.20
CA THR A 81 12.40 13.17 -3.66
C THR A 81 11.77 12.13 -4.58
N GLY A 82 10.44 12.18 -4.78
CA GLY A 82 9.70 11.21 -5.57
C GLY A 82 9.49 9.85 -4.87
N LYS A 83 9.82 9.74 -3.58
CA LYS A 83 9.63 8.48 -2.84
C LYS A 83 8.14 8.19 -2.64
N ALA A 84 7.74 6.97 -2.97
CA ALA A 84 6.36 6.49 -2.84
C ALA A 84 6.34 5.04 -2.36
N MET A 85 5.24 4.66 -1.74
CA MET A 85 5.02 3.29 -1.29
C MET A 85 3.70 2.79 -1.86
N ILE A 86 3.66 1.54 -2.30
CA ILE A 86 2.45 0.84 -2.70
C ILE A 86 2.21 -0.26 -1.67
N VAL A 87 1.07 -0.22 -0.99
CA VAL A 87 0.68 -1.24 -0.01
C VAL A 87 -0.25 -2.22 -0.68
N ALA A 88 0.20 -3.45 -0.85
CA ALA A 88 -0.51 -4.50 -1.55
C ALA A 88 -1.32 -5.39 -0.61
N LEU A 89 -2.46 -5.83 -1.08
CA LEU A 89 -3.41 -6.68 -0.38
C LEU A 89 -2.80 -8.01 0.09
N THR A 90 -2.05 -8.66 -0.81
CA THR A 90 -1.33 -9.90 -0.55
C THR A 90 0.05 -9.84 -1.22
N ARG A 91 0.93 -10.76 -0.85
CA ARG A 91 2.23 -10.86 -1.52
C ARG A 91 2.07 -11.18 -3.00
N GLU A 92 1.14 -12.05 -3.36
CA GLU A 92 0.84 -12.38 -4.76
C GLU A 92 0.40 -11.14 -5.54
N VAL A 93 -0.51 -10.34 -4.98
CA VAL A 93 -0.95 -9.09 -5.61
C VAL A 93 0.22 -8.12 -5.78
N GLY A 94 1.08 -8.00 -4.77
CA GLY A 94 2.29 -7.17 -4.86
C GLY A 94 3.23 -7.59 -5.99
N ILE A 95 3.43 -8.89 -6.18
CA ILE A 95 4.22 -9.43 -7.28
C ILE A 95 3.55 -9.13 -8.64
N LYS A 96 2.23 -9.29 -8.73
CA LYS A 96 1.48 -8.93 -9.96
C LYS A 96 1.59 -7.45 -10.29
N ILE A 97 1.49 -6.59 -9.29
CA ILE A 97 1.69 -5.14 -9.46
C ILE A 97 3.09 -4.85 -10.00
N TYR A 98 4.11 -5.44 -9.40
CA TYR A 98 5.50 -5.29 -9.81
C TYR A 98 5.70 -5.71 -11.28
N LYS A 99 5.23 -6.89 -11.65
CA LYS A 99 5.36 -7.39 -13.03
C LYS A 99 4.65 -6.49 -14.02
N LYS A 100 3.46 -6.02 -13.70
CA LYS A 100 2.69 -5.13 -14.58
C LYS A 100 3.37 -3.76 -14.73
N ILE A 101 3.92 -3.21 -13.66
CA ILE A 101 4.68 -1.96 -13.74
C ILE A 101 5.86 -2.11 -14.70
N LEU A 102 6.64 -3.18 -14.59
CA LEU A 102 7.80 -3.40 -15.47
C LEU A 102 7.40 -3.74 -16.90
N GLU A 103 6.24 -4.32 -17.12
CA GLU A 103 5.67 -4.52 -18.45
C GLU A 103 5.37 -3.17 -19.13
N LEU A 104 4.77 -2.23 -18.39
CA LEU A 104 4.38 -0.91 -18.89
C LEU A 104 5.53 0.10 -18.88
N ARG A 105 6.50 -0.08 -18.00
CA ARG A 105 7.66 0.79 -17.82
C ARG A 105 8.93 -0.06 -17.62
N PRO A 106 9.43 -0.69 -18.70
CA PRO A 106 10.64 -1.54 -18.58
C PRO A 106 11.87 -0.80 -18.04
N GLU A 107 11.93 0.51 -18.23
CA GLU A 107 13.00 1.38 -17.75
C GLU A 107 12.98 1.62 -16.22
N TRP A 108 11.93 1.17 -15.53
CA TRP A 108 11.78 1.34 -14.08
C TRP A 108 12.41 0.22 -13.25
N THR A 109 13.26 -0.61 -13.80
CA THR A 109 13.89 -1.75 -13.08
C THR A 109 14.61 -1.32 -11.80
N GLU A 110 15.28 -0.16 -11.82
CA GLU A 110 15.94 0.39 -10.63
C GLU A 110 15.03 1.25 -9.76
N LYS A 111 13.94 1.73 -10.32
CA LYS A 111 13.00 2.64 -9.64
C LYS A 111 12.04 1.91 -8.71
N VAL A 112 11.56 0.74 -9.10
CA VAL A 112 10.52 -0.02 -8.38
C VAL A 112 11.10 -1.32 -7.85
N LYS A 113 10.89 -1.59 -6.56
CA LYS A 113 11.33 -2.82 -5.91
C LYS A 113 10.22 -3.38 -5.01
N VAL A 114 10.23 -4.71 -4.86
CA VAL A 114 9.34 -5.42 -3.94
C VAL A 114 10.07 -5.61 -2.61
N VAL A 115 9.41 -5.28 -1.51
CA VAL A 115 9.93 -5.48 -0.16
C VAL A 115 8.92 -6.29 0.64
N MET A 116 9.15 -7.60 0.68
CA MET A 116 8.23 -8.58 1.29
C MET A 116 9.03 -9.70 1.94
N THR A 117 8.40 -10.36 2.92
CA THR A 117 8.97 -11.59 3.50
C THR A 117 8.93 -12.72 2.48
N ALA A 118 9.97 -13.56 2.46
CA ALA A 118 10.02 -14.76 1.65
C ALA A 118 9.47 -15.96 2.43
N SER A 119 9.03 -16.98 1.69
CA SER A 119 8.62 -18.28 2.24
C SER A 119 9.23 -19.40 1.40
N ASN A 120 9.54 -20.53 2.03
CA ASN A 120 10.03 -21.73 1.35
C ASN A 120 9.01 -22.30 0.34
N LYS A 121 7.74 -21.92 0.50
CA LYS A 121 6.65 -22.37 -0.39
C LYS A 121 6.40 -21.43 -1.56
N ASP A 122 7.15 -20.35 -1.66
CA ASP A 122 6.99 -19.39 -2.76
C ASP A 122 7.38 -20.02 -4.10
N PRO A 123 6.68 -19.65 -5.19
CA PRO A 123 7.13 -20.02 -6.53
C PRO A 123 8.58 -19.61 -6.76
N GLU A 124 9.33 -20.42 -7.49
CA GLU A 124 10.76 -20.19 -7.72
C GLU A 124 11.05 -18.80 -8.32
N GLU A 125 10.21 -18.32 -9.23
CA GLU A 125 10.35 -17.00 -9.86
C GLU A 125 10.28 -15.84 -8.86
N TRP A 126 9.63 -16.04 -7.69
CA TRP A 126 9.55 -15.01 -6.66
C TRP A 126 10.87 -14.80 -5.91
N HIS A 127 11.75 -15.81 -5.89
CA HIS A 127 13.02 -15.72 -5.17
C HIS A 127 13.89 -14.57 -5.69
N ASP A 128 13.96 -14.40 -7.00
CA ASP A 128 14.73 -13.31 -7.61
C ASP A 128 14.06 -11.94 -7.38
N ILE A 129 12.73 -11.91 -7.34
CA ILE A 129 11.98 -10.67 -7.14
C ILE A 129 12.08 -10.19 -5.69
N ILE A 130 11.88 -11.10 -4.72
CA ILE A 130 11.87 -10.78 -3.29
C ILE A 130 13.31 -10.64 -2.76
N GLY A 131 14.21 -11.51 -3.21
CA GLY A 131 15.60 -11.51 -2.79
C GLY A 131 15.82 -12.07 -1.39
N THR A 132 17.08 -11.97 -0.95
CA THR A 132 17.55 -12.44 0.36
C THR A 132 17.36 -11.34 1.43
N ASP A 133 17.65 -11.68 2.70
CA ASP A 133 17.66 -10.68 3.78
C ASP A 133 18.74 -9.62 3.57
N ALA A 134 19.88 -9.99 3.01
CA ALA A 134 20.94 -9.04 2.63
C ALA A 134 20.45 -8.08 1.53
N ASP A 135 19.74 -8.60 0.54
CA ASP A 135 19.13 -7.77 -0.52
C ASP A 135 18.14 -6.75 0.06
N LYS A 136 17.32 -7.18 1.03
CA LYS A 136 16.36 -6.28 1.69
C LYS A 136 17.04 -5.17 2.50
N LYS A 137 18.15 -5.45 3.14
CA LYS A 137 18.96 -4.44 3.83
C LYS A 137 19.50 -3.41 2.85
N GLU A 138 19.95 -3.85 1.69
CA GLU A 138 20.42 -2.95 0.63
C GLU A 138 19.27 -2.11 0.06
N LEU A 139 18.09 -2.68 -0.12
CA LEU A 139 16.90 -1.93 -0.52
C LEU A 139 16.52 -0.86 0.51
N ALA A 140 16.63 -1.18 1.80
CA ALA A 140 16.39 -0.22 2.88
C ALA A 140 17.36 0.96 2.79
N ARG A 141 18.63 0.69 2.56
CA ARG A 141 19.66 1.71 2.38
C ARG A 141 19.33 2.61 1.18
N LYS A 142 19.01 2.01 0.04
CA LYS A 142 18.64 2.73 -1.19
C LYS A 142 17.39 3.58 -1.01
N PHE A 143 16.37 3.05 -0.35
CA PHE A 143 15.12 3.79 -0.17
C PHE A 143 15.29 4.98 0.79
N LYS A 144 16.20 4.89 1.76
CA LYS A 144 16.55 6.00 2.64
C LYS A 144 17.41 7.06 1.96
N ASP A 145 18.15 6.70 0.93
CA ASP A 145 18.96 7.62 0.14
C ASP A 145 18.07 8.38 -0.86
N ASN A 146 17.89 9.67 -0.62
CA ASN A 146 17.01 10.51 -1.43
C ASN A 146 17.50 10.68 -2.87
N ASP A 147 18.80 10.47 -3.12
CA ASP A 147 19.42 10.59 -4.44
C ASP A 147 19.46 9.27 -5.20
N ASP A 148 19.15 8.14 -4.54
CA ASP A 148 19.15 6.83 -5.19
C ASP A 148 18.00 6.73 -6.20
N PRO A 149 18.20 6.06 -7.34
CA PRO A 149 17.16 5.79 -8.33
C PRO A 149 15.94 5.04 -7.80
N MET A 150 16.06 4.28 -6.71
CA MET A 150 14.94 3.60 -6.09
C MET A 150 13.95 4.59 -5.50
N LYS A 151 12.75 4.67 -6.06
CA LYS A 151 11.72 5.62 -5.67
C LYS A 151 10.44 5.00 -5.14
N ILE A 152 10.13 3.77 -5.57
CA ILE A 152 8.84 3.13 -5.25
C ILE A 152 9.10 1.76 -4.62
N ALA A 153 8.59 1.56 -3.41
CA ALA A 153 8.61 0.28 -2.71
C ALA A 153 7.21 -0.33 -2.70
N ILE A 154 7.09 -1.57 -3.16
CA ILE A 154 5.86 -2.36 -3.08
C ILE A 154 5.96 -3.24 -1.84
N VAL A 155 5.09 -3.02 -0.87
CA VAL A 155 5.11 -3.70 0.43
C VAL A 155 3.75 -4.33 0.73
N ARG A 156 3.72 -5.27 1.68
CA ARG A 156 2.49 -5.76 2.28
C ARG A 156 2.43 -5.39 3.77
N ASP A 157 3.44 -5.78 4.54
CA ASP A 157 3.57 -5.50 5.98
C ASP A 157 4.92 -4.87 6.32
N MET A 158 5.98 -5.28 5.62
CA MET A 158 7.33 -4.77 5.88
C MET A 158 7.40 -3.25 5.64
N TRP A 159 8.16 -2.58 6.45
CA TRP A 159 8.38 -1.12 6.45
C TRP A 159 7.16 -0.29 6.88
N LEU A 160 6.01 -0.89 7.12
CA LEU A 160 4.87 -0.17 7.71
C LEU A 160 5.08 0.08 9.20
N THR A 161 6.00 -0.65 9.84
CA THR A 161 6.42 -0.44 11.23
C THR A 161 7.93 -0.35 11.32
N GLY A 162 8.41 0.52 12.20
CA GLY A 162 9.84 0.60 12.54
C GLY A 162 10.78 1.06 11.44
N PHE A 163 10.28 1.58 10.34
CA PHE A 163 11.06 2.03 9.20
C PHE A 163 10.77 3.51 8.91
N ASP A 164 11.80 4.33 8.91
CA ASP A 164 11.64 5.79 8.82
C ASP A 164 12.33 6.36 7.59
N VAL A 165 11.52 6.96 6.70
CA VAL A 165 11.99 7.73 5.55
C VAL A 165 11.22 9.06 5.53
N PRO A 166 11.74 10.11 6.19
CA PRO A 166 11.01 11.38 6.33
C PRO A 166 10.57 12.00 5.01
N SER A 167 11.31 11.79 3.92
CA SER A 167 10.97 12.30 2.59
C SER A 167 9.81 11.55 1.92
N LEU A 168 9.41 10.38 2.44
CA LEU A 168 8.28 9.61 1.91
C LEU A 168 6.99 10.41 2.06
N ALA A 169 6.37 10.77 0.95
CA ALA A 169 5.22 11.67 0.93
C ALA A 169 3.97 11.05 0.30
N THR A 170 4.09 9.89 -0.34
CA THR A 170 3.00 9.32 -1.13
C THR A 170 2.82 7.84 -0.80
N MET A 171 1.58 7.45 -0.53
CA MET A 171 1.24 6.04 -0.27
C MET A 171 0.01 5.66 -1.08
N TYR A 172 0.16 4.66 -1.94
CA TYR A 172 -0.93 4.05 -2.71
C TYR A 172 -1.43 2.83 -1.93
N VAL A 173 -2.70 2.84 -1.54
CA VAL A 173 -3.25 1.80 -0.68
C VAL A 173 -4.18 0.90 -1.46
N PHE A 174 -3.75 -0.34 -1.64
CA PHE A 174 -4.55 -1.42 -2.23
C PHE A 174 -4.67 -2.58 -1.24
N LYS A 175 -5.03 -2.25 0.00
CA LYS A 175 -5.19 -3.18 1.12
C LYS A 175 -6.19 -2.58 2.10
N ALA A 176 -7.17 -3.35 2.55
CA ALA A 176 -8.06 -2.93 3.62
C ALA A 176 -7.24 -2.77 4.92
N MET A 177 -7.26 -1.57 5.49
CA MET A 177 -6.54 -1.26 6.72
C MET A 177 -7.43 -0.45 7.65
N SER A 178 -7.33 -0.71 8.94
CA SER A 178 -8.08 -0.01 9.97
C SER A 178 -7.29 0.07 11.28
N GLY A 179 -7.74 0.93 12.20
CA GLY A 179 -7.19 1.03 13.55
C GLY A 179 -5.69 1.25 13.58
N HIS A 180 -5.01 0.45 14.37
CA HIS A 180 -3.57 0.54 14.61
C HIS A 180 -2.72 0.37 13.33
N ASN A 181 -3.09 -0.55 12.47
CA ASN A 181 -2.37 -0.79 11.21
C ASN A 181 -2.42 0.42 10.29
N LEU A 182 -3.58 1.06 10.20
CA LEU A 182 -3.75 2.27 9.40
C LEU A 182 -2.96 3.43 9.99
N MET A 183 -2.95 3.59 11.32
CA MET A 183 -2.15 4.63 11.98
C MET A 183 -0.65 4.46 11.74
N GLN A 184 -0.17 3.23 11.73
CA GLN A 184 1.23 2.95 11.41
C GLN A 184 1.57 3.34 9.96
N ALA A 185 0.66 3.08 9.02
CA ALA A 185 0.81 3.50 7.62
C ALA A 185 0.84 5.04 7.49
N ILE A 186 -0.06 5.73 8.18
CA ILE A 186 -0.09 7.20 8.22
C ILE A 186 1.23 7.74 8.76
N ALA A 187 1.78 7.13 9.80
CA ALA A 187 3.04 7.53 10.42
C ALA A 187 4.24 7.43 9.46
N ARG A 188 4.12 6.69 8.36
CA ARG A 188 5.18 6.65 7.33
C ARG A 188 5.19 7.89 6.46
N VAL A 189 4.06 8.54 6.24
CA VAL A 189 3.94 9.69 5.30
C VAL A 189 3.74 11.03 6.00
N ASN A 190 3.53 11.07 7.31
CA ASN A 190 3.28 12.31 8.06
C ASN A 190 4.54 12.93 8.67
N ARG A 191 5.74 12.39 8.39
CA ARG A 191 6.99 12.90 8.94
C ARG A 191 7.34 14.27 8.37
N VAL A 192 7.99 15.09 9.19
CA VAL A 192 8.49 16.41 8.78
C VAL A 192 9.72 16.24 7.89
N PHE A 193 9.72 16.95 6.78
CA PHE A 193 10.85 16.99 5.85
C PHE A 193 10.89 18.37 5.17
N PRO A 194 12.07 18.93 4.85
CA PRO A 194 12.17 20.25 4.21
C PRO A 194 11.37 20.31 2.91
N GLY A 195 10.50 21.33 2.78
CA GLY A 195 9.63 21.52 1.62
C GLY A 195 8.38 20.63 1.59
N LYS A 196 8.21 19.75 2.55
CA LYS A 196 7.06 18.85 2.61
C LYS A 196 5.90 19.52 3.34
N GLU A 197 4.80 19.75 2.63
CA GLU A 197 3.56 20.30 3.20
C GLU A 197 2.74 19.24 3.93
N GLY A 198 2.76 17.99 3.45
CA GLY A 198 2.04 16.89 4.06
C GLY A 198 2.27 15.58 3.32
N GLY A 199 1.68 14.51 3.85
CA GLY A 199 1.61 13.21 3.19
C GLY A 199 0.35 13.08 2.37
N LEU A 200 0.37 12.22 1.34
CA LEU A 200 -0.80 11.92 0.52
C LEU A 200 -1.07 10.41 0.53
N ILE A 201 -2.28 10.04 0.92
CA ILE A 201 -2.78 8.67 0.82
C ILE A 201 -3.76 8.61 -0.35
N ILE A 202 -3.44 7.76 -1.32
CA ILE A 202 -4.32 7.46 -2.46
C ILE A 202 -4.97 6.11 -2.20
N ASP A 203 -6.27 6.10 -2.06
CA ASP A 203 -7.06 4.95 -1.62
C ASP A 203 -7.82 4.32 -2.78
N TYR A 204 -7.49 3.05 -3.08
CA TYR A 204 -8.17 2.25 -4.10
C TYR A 204 -9.19 1.27 -3.53
N ILE A 205 -9.33 1.21 -2.20
CA ILE A 205 -10.17 0.21 -1.51
C ILE A 205 -11.43 0.83 -0.89
N GLY A 206 -11.35 2.10 -0.44
CA GLY A 206 -12.45 2.76 0.25
C GLY A 206 -12.27 2.78 1.77
N ILE A 207 -11.09 3.16 2.26
CA ILE A 207 -10.76 3.20 3.69
C ILE A 207 -11.09 4.54 4.37
N ALA A 208 -11.83 5.43 3.72
CA ALA A 208 -12.08 6.79 4.23
C ALA A 208 -12.67 6.82 5.63
N GLN A 209 -13.64 5.96 5.94
CA GLN A 209 -14.22 5.89 7.29
C GLN A 209 -13.24 5.37 8.32
N ALA A 210 -12.50 4.31 7.98
CA ALA A 210 -11.46 3.77 8.84
C ALA A 210 -10.37 4.81 9.14
N LEU A 211 -10.00 5.62 8.13
CA LEU A 211 -9.04 6.72 8.28
C LEU A 211 -9.55 7.79 9.26
N LYS A 212 -10.80 8.22 9.11
CA LYS A 212 -11.40 9.20 10.03
C LYS A 212 -11.43 8.68 11.46
N GLN A 213 -11.86 7.44 11.65
CA GLN A 213 -11.92 6.79 12.97
C GLN A 213 -10.55 6.70 13.61
N ALA A 214 -9.55 6.25 12.85
CA ALA A 214 -8.17 6.13 13.33
C ALA A 214 -7.62 7.50 13.76
N MET A 215 -7.85 8.55 12.98
CA MET A 215 -7.40 9.90 13.32
C MET A 215 -8.11 10.47 14.54
N ASN A 216 -9.38 10.18 14.75
CA ASN A 216 -10.12 10.60 15.93
C ASN A 216 -9.64 9.88 17.20
N ASP A 217 -9.35 8.58 17.10
CA ASP A 217 -8.93 7.77 18.25
C ASP A 217 -7.53 8.14 18.75
N TYR A 218 -6.69 8.74 17.90
CA TYR A 218 -5.30 9.07 18.21
C TYR A 218 -5.02 10.57 18.32
N THR A 219 -6.03 11.40 18.25
CA THR A 219 -5.96 12.83 18.56
C THR A 219 -6.61 13.13 19.89
#